data_8c5b03274f39028dc489bd345040d6ff
#
_entry.id   8c5b03274f39028dc489bd345040d6ff
#
_cell.length_a   1.000
_cell.length_b   1.000
_cell.length_c   1.000
_cell.angle_alpha   90.00
_cell.angle_beta   90.00
_cell.angle_gamma   90.00
#
_symmetry.space_group_name_H-M   'P 1'
#
loop_
_entity.id
_entity.type
_entity.pdbx_description
1 polymer ?
#
loop_
_entity_poly.entity_id
_entity_poly.type
_entity_poly.pdbx_seq_one_letter_code
_entity_poly.pdbx_strand_id
1 'polypeptide(L)'
;MKKRLLACTLAATMIFGSTAPVLAADDGSTQGTNTFVDGGTDLSFWTFQELHVGFWTSMADVWNEQNPDRPINLTVTTGESSSLHSKLLIACQSGEGAPDMADIEIGHYGAFLKDGYLLPINDAV
;
A
#
# COMPACT_ATOMS: atom_id res chain seq x y z
N MET A 1 -48.75 -45.29 8.23
CA MET A 1 -47.46 -45.07 7.54
C MET A 1 -47.01 -43.61 7.78
N LYS A 2 -46.07 -43.43 8.72
CA LYS A 2 -45.57 -42.08 9.08
C LYS A 2 -44.28 -41.84 8.33
N LYS A 3 -44.31 -40.94 7.33
CA LYS A 3 -43.12 -40.48 6.61
C LYS A 3 -42.38 -39.44 7.47
N ARG A 4 -41.17 -39.79 7.90
CA ARG A 4 -40.25 -38.88 8.60
C ARG A 4 -39.52 -38.05 7.53
N LEU A 5 -39.77 -36.76 7.50
CA LEU A 5 -38.92 -35.81 6.78
C LEU A 5 -37.61 -35.61 7.55
N LEU A 6 -36.52 -35.94 6.90
CA LEU A 6 -35.17 -35.62 7.38
C LEU A 6 -34.84 -34.19 6.91
N ALA A 7 -34.76 -33.26 7.84
CA ALA A 7 -34.29 -31.90 7.54
C ALA A 7 -32.76 -31.95 7.50
N CYS A 8 -32.18 -31.81 6.32
CA CYS A 8 -30.74 -31.52 6.14
C CYS A 8 -30.47 -30.06 6.46
N THR A 9 -29.91 -29.80 7.62
CA THR A 9 -29.37 -28.49 7.98
C THR A 9 -28.05 -28.31 7.24
N LEU A 10 -28.06 -27.49 6.20
CA LEU A 10 -26.86 -27.10 5.48
C LEU A 10 -26.14 -26.02 6.30
N ALA A 11 -25.11 -26.41 7.05
CA ALA A 11 -24.22 -25.46 7.70
C ALA A 11 -23.34 -24.82 6.62
N ALA A 12 -23.65 -23.59 6.25
CA ALA A 12 -22.76 -22.80 5.41
C ALA A 12 -21.56 -22.33 6.24
N THR A 13 -20.46 -23.06 6.14
CA THR A 13 -19.17 -22.62 6.64
C THR A 13 -18.70 -21.47 5.75
N MET A 14 -18.81 -20.25 6.22
CA MET A 14 -18.13 -19.10 5.61
C MET A 14 -16.63 -19.27 5.85
N ILE A 15 -15.94 -19.73 4.83
CA ILE A 15 -14.48 -19.67 4.79
C ILE A 15 -14.14 -18.20 4.57
N PHE A 16 -13.72 -17.52 5.64
CA PHE A 16 -12.98 -16.28 5.51
C PHE A 16 -11.69 -16.62 4.77
N GLY A 17 -11.68 -16.32 3.48
CA GLY A 17 -10.48 -16.38 2.68
C GLY A 17 -9.50 -15.33 3.22
N SER A 18 -8.54 -15.80 4.03
CA SER A 18 -7.33 -15.03 4.22
C SER A 18 -6.69 -14.91 2.84
N THR A 19 -6.71 -13.72 2.28
CA THR A 19 -5.87 -13.39 1.14
C THR A 19 -4.43 -13.49 1.64
N ALA A 20 -3.81 -14.65 1.44
CA ALA A 20 -2.38 -14.75 1.59
C ALA A 20 -1.76 -13.68 0.69
N PRO A 21 -0.78 -12.91 1.19
CA PRO A 21 -0.06 -11.99 0.33
C PRO A 21 0.49 -12.81 -0.83
N VAL A 22 0.15 -12.43 -2.04
CA VAL A 22 0.82 -12.94 -3.23
C VAL A 22 2.29 -12.62 -3.02
N LEU A 23 3.10 -13.66 -2.80
CA LEU A 23 4.55 -13.53 -2.81
C LEU A 23 4.90 -12.97 -4.18
N ALA A 24 5.10 -11.66 -4.25
CA ALA A 24 5.72 -11.02 -5.39
C ALA A 24 7.05 -11.77 -5.63
N ALA A 25 7.35 -12.07 -6.88
CA ALA A 25 8.65 -12.60 -7.24
C ALA A 25 9.71 -11.70 -6.59
N ASP A 26 10.78 -12.31 -6.06
CA ASP A 26 11.90 -11.60 -5.46
C ASP A 26 12.52 -10.68 -6.53
N ASP A 27 12.02 -9.47 -6.57
CA ASP A 27 12.48 -8.41 -7.47
C ASP A 27 13.48 -7.48 -6.77
N GLY A 28 14.01 -7.92 -5.63
CA GLY A 28 14.93 -7.13 -4.81
C GLY A 28 14.26 -6.00 -4.05
N SER A 29 12.93 -5.97 -3.96
CA SER A 29 12.22 -4.98 -3.17
C SER A 29 12.26 -5.34 -1.68
N THR A 30 12.52 -4.34 -0.84
CA THR A 30 12.41 -4.43 0.61
C THR A 30 11.17 -3.65 1.06
N GLN A 31 10.45 -4.19 2.03
CA GLN A 31 9.25 -3.57 2.56
C GLN A 31 9.36 -3.38 4.07
N GLY A 32 8.85 -2.27 4.57
CA GLY A 32 8.72 -1.99 5.99
C GLY A 32 7.39 -1.33 6.31
N THR A 33 6.92 -1.54 7.55
CA THR A 33 5.68 -0.93 8.07
C THR A 33 5.98 -0.27 9.40
N ASN A 34 5.22 0.78 9.74
CA ASN A 34 5.21 1.33 11.09
C ASN A 34 4.43 0.41 12.04
N THR A 35 4.38 0.78 13.33
CA THR A 35 3.56 0.10 14.32
C THR A 35 2.08 0.22 13.95
N PHE A 36 1.40 -0.91 13.79
CA PHE A 36 -0.01 -0.94 13.40
C PHE A 36 -0.90 -0.28 14.46
N VAL A 37 -1.83 0.56 14.01
CA VAL A 37 -2.86 1.20 14.84
C VAL A 37 -4.24 0.84 14.31
N ASP A 38 -5.07 0.26 15.15
CA ASP A 38 -6.46 -0.10 14.79
C ASP A 38 -7.25 1.15 14.41
N GLY A 39 -7.96 1.08 13.28
CA GLY A 39 -8.69 2.22 12.72
C GLY A 39 -7.82 3.29 12.04
N GLY A 40 -6.50 3.07 11.94
CA GLY A 40 -5.61 3.94 11.17
C GLY A 40 -5.89 3.90 9.67
N THR A 41 -5.59 4.99 8.99
CA THR A 41 -5.66 5.06 7.53
C THR A 41 -4.48 4.31 6.92
N ASP A 42 -4.76 3.32 6.08
CA ASP A 42 -3.72 2.59 5.35
C ASP A 42 -3.16 3.47 4.24
N LEU A 43 -1.84 3.63 4.22
CA LEU A 43 -1.10 4.39 3.22
C LEU A 43 0.07 3.57 2.68
N SER A 44 0.34 3.73 1.40
CA SER A 44 1.46 3.11 0.70
C SER A 44 2.44 4.15 0.16
N PHE A 45 3.73 3.89 0.34
CA PHE A 45 4.79 4.76 -0.14
C PHE A 45 5.86 3.96 -0.87
N TRP A 46 6.19 4.36 -2.08
CA TRP A 46 7.28 3.77 -2.86
C TRP A 46 8.50 4.68 -2.89
N THR A 47 9.66 4.10 -2.60
CA THR A 47 10.95 4.80 -2.61
C THR A 47 12.01 3.98 -3.32
N PHE A 48 13.00 4.63 -3.93
CA PHE A 48 14.19 3.97 -4.48
C PHE A 48 15.39 4.00 -3.51
N GLN A 49 15.17 4.49 -2.29
CA GLN A 49 16.20 4.60 -1.26
C GLN A 49 15.89 3.68 -0.08
N GLU A 50 16.72 2.66 0.14
CA GLU A 50 16.51 1.69 1.22
C GLU A 50 16.48 2.33 2.62
N LEU A 51 17.31 3.35 2.85
CA LEU A 51 17.34 4.08 4.11
C LEU A 51 16.03 4.81 4.43
N HIS A 52 15.25 5.15 3.41
CA HIS A 52 13.96 5.80 3.58
C HIS A 52 12.92 4.89 4.21
N VAL A 53 13.04 3.56 4.08
CA VAL A 53 12.10 2.60 4.69
C VAL A 53 12.05 2.81 6.21
N GLY A 54 13.20 2.71 6.89
CA GLY A 54 13.26 2.90 8.34
C GLY A 54 12.93 4.32 8.78
N PHE A 55 13.33 5.33 8.00
CA PHE A 55 13.03 6.72 8.31
C PHE A 55 11.52 6.98 8.29
N TRP A 56 10.84 6.65 7.20
CA TRP A 56 9.41 6.97 7.06
C TRP A 56 8.51 6.14 7.97
N THR A 57 8.84 4.87 8.23
CA THR A 57 8.09 4.06 9.20
C THR A 57 8.21 4.62 10.62
N SER A 58 9.42 5.05 11.02
CA SER A 58 9.60 5.72 12.31
C SER A 58 8.87 7.06 12.39
N MET A 59 8.84 7.83 11.31
CA MET A 59 8.11 9.10 11.25
C MET A 59 6.59 8.90 11.32
N ALA A 60 6.07 7.80 10.77
CA ALA A 60 4.68 7.43 10.90
C ALA A 60 4.30 7.07 12.35
N ASP A 61 5.20 6.41 13.09
CA ASP A 61 5.00 6.18 14.53
C ASP A 61 4.94 7.50 15.31
N VAL A 62 5.86 8.42 15.04
CA VAL A 62 5.85 9.77 15.65
C VAL A 62 4.58 10.54 15.28
N TRP A 63 4.13 10.44 14.03
CA TRP A 63 2.86 11.03 13.61
C TRP A 63 1.69 10.50 14.45
N ASN A 64 1.60 9.19 14.62
CA ASN A 64 0.53 8.54 15.37
C ASN A 64 0.51 8.96 16.84
N GLU A 65 1.70 9.12 17.46
CA GLU A 65 1.81 9.65 18.83
C GLU A 65 1.27 11.09 18.96
N GLN A 66 1.52 11.92 17.95
CA GLN A 66 1.13 13.33 17.95
C GLN A 66 -0.30 13.57 17.45
N ASN A 67 -0.87 12.63 16.70
CA ASN A 67 -2.18 12.75 16.07
C ASN A 67 -3.05 11.51 16.31
N PRO A 68 -3.40 11.21 17.57
CA PRO A 68 -4.15 10.00 17.92
C PRO A 68 -5.59 9.97 17.35
N ASP A 69 -6.11 11.09 16.90
CA ASP A 69 -7.41 11.23 16.26
C ASP A 69 -7.39 10.92 14.74
N ARG A 70 -6.21 10.82 14.14
CA ARG A 70 -6.02 10.50 12.71
C ARG A 70 -4.77 9.67 12.48
N PRO A 71 -4.70 8.47 13.06
CA PRO A 71 -3.55 7.59 12.91
C PRO A 71 -3.44 7.04 11.49
N ILE A 72 -2.22 6.63 11.13
CA ILE A 72 -1.91 6.03 9.84
C ILE A 72 -1.19 4.68 10.00
N ASN A 73 -1.42 3.78 9.06
CA ASN A 73 -0.68 2.54 8.88
C ASN A 73 0.10 2.66 7.56
N LEU A 74 1.36 3.01 7.66
CA LEU A 74 2.22 3.25 6.49
C LEU A 74 2.98 1.99 6.10
N THR A 75 2.84 1.59 4.84
CA THR A 75 3.67 0.57 4.20
C THR A 75 4.63 1.24 3.23
N VAL A 76 5.93 1.09 3.48
CA VAL A 76 7.00 1.63 2.62
C VAL A 76 7.62 0.48 1.83
N THR A 77 7.65 0.60 0.51
CA THR A 77 8.28 -0.38 -0.39
C THR A 77 9.43 0.28 -1.13
N THR A 78 10.61 -0.34 -1.14
CA THR A 78 11.75 0.11 -1.92
C THR A 78 12.13 -0.88 -3.00
N GLY A 79 12.79 -0.39 -4.04
CA GLY A 79 13.29 -1.18 -5.14
C GLY A 79 14.35 -0.42 -5.95
N GLU A 80 14.93 -1.09 -6.94
CA GLU A 80 15.89 -0.46 -7.84
C GLU A 80 15.22 0.70 -8.60
N SER A 81 15.90 1.86 -8.72
CA SER A 81 15.33 3.11 -9.22
C SER A 81 14.62 2.96 -10.56
N SER A 82 15.30 2.44 -11.59
CA SER A 82 14.72 2.34 -12.94
C SER A 82 13.51 1.41 -12.99
N SER A 83 13.57 0.28 -12.29
CA SER A 83 12.48 -0.69 -12.20
C SER A 83 11.26 -0.10 -11.47
N LEU A 84 11.50 0.58 -10.35
CA LEU A 84 10.46 1.20 -9.54
C LEU A 84 9.74 2.30 -10.31
N HIS A 85 10.49 3.20 -10.97
CA HIS A 85 9.90 4.26 -11.77
C HIS A 85 9.14 3.73 -13.00
N SER A 86 9.61 2.64 -13.61
CA SER A 86 8.89 1.97 -14.70
C SER A 86 7.57 1.36 -14.22
N LYS A 87 7.58 0.66 -13.08
CA LYS A 87 6.37 0.11 -12.45
C LYS A 87 5.40 1.23 -12.06
N LEU A 88 5.90 2.31 -11.45
CA LEU A 88 5.10 3.46 -11.05
C LEU A 88 4.41 4.10 -12.27
N LEU A 89 5.14 4.30 -13.36
CA LEU A 89 4.58 4.87 -14.59
C LEU A 89 3.47 3.99 -15.17
N ILE A 90 3.68 2.65 -15.20
CA ILE A 90 2.66 1.69 -15.64
C ILE A 90 1.42 1.76 -14.75
N ALA A 91 1.60 1.80 -13.42
CA ALA A 91 0.50 1.91 -12.46
C ALA A 91 -0.29 3.21 -12.66
N CYS A 92 0.39 4.35 -12.83
CA CYS A 92 -0.24 5.62 -13.15
C CYS A 92 -1.02 5.58 -14.48
N GLN A 93 -0.46 4.95 -15.52
CA GLN A 93 -1.11 4.83 -16.84
C GLN A 93 -2.33 3.91 -16.82
N SER A 94 -2.28 2.83 -16.06
CA SER A 94 -3.40 1.88 -15.92
C SER A 94 -4.49 2.39 -14.97
N GLY A 95 -4.16 3.31 -14.07
CA GLY A 95 -5.03 3.75 -12.98
C GLY A 95 -5.18 2.72 -11.86
N GLU A 96 -4.34 1.68 -11.83
CA GLU A 96 -4.41 0.62 -10.84
C GLU A 96 -3.03 0.32 -10.24
N GLY A 97 -3.00 0.08 -8.92
CA GLY A 97 -1.81 -0.36 -8.20
C GLY A 97 -0.75 0.71 -7.96
N ALA A 98 -1.05 1.99 -8.24
CA ALA A 98 -0.17 3.08 -7.84
C ALA A 98 -0.21 3.25 -6.31
N PRO A 99 0.93 3.59 -5.67
CA PRO A 99 0.96 3.93 -4.25
C PRO A 99 0.30 5.29 -4.01
N ASP A 100 -0.03 5.58 -2.74
CA ASP A 100 -0.55 6.90 -2.34
C ASP A 100 0.52 7.99 -2.46
N MET A 101 1.79 7.62 -2.24
CA MET A 101 2.95 8.51 -2.33
C MET A 101 4.13 7.79 -2.99
N ALA A 102 4.98 8.54 -3.67
CA ALA A 102 6.21 8.01 -4.24
C ALA A 102 7.33 9.04 -4.25
N ASP A 103 8.57 8.58 -4.00
CA ASP A 103 9.77 9.32 -4.35
C ASP A 103 10.01 9.21 -5.86
N ILE A 104 10.20 10.34 -6.51
CA ILE A 104 10.52 10.39 -7.94
C ILE A 104 11.90 11.00 -8.12
N GLU A 105 12.82 10.19 -8.63
CA GLU A 105 14.15 10.68 -8.98
C GLU A 105 14.07 11.73 -10.09
N ILE A 106 14.88 12.78 -10.00
CA ILE A 106 14.80 13.95 -10.89
C ILE A 106 14.93 13.57 -12.37
N GLY A 107 15.70 12.53 -12.69
CA GLY A 107 15.84 12.02 -14.06
C GLY A 107 14.57 11.44 -14.66
N HIS A 108 13.64 10.99 -13.84
CA HIS A 108 12.36 10.39 -14.23
C HIS A 108 11.17 11.35 -14.13
N TYR A 109 11.33 12.47 -13.43
CA TYR A 109 10.26 13.39 -13.07
C TYR A 109 9.42 13.90 -14.25
N GLY A 110 10.07 14.17 -15.39
CA GLY A 110 9.41 14.68 -16.60
C GLY A 110 8.32 13.75 -17.16
N ALA A 111 8.45 12.43 -16.97
CA ALA A 111 7.45 11.47 -17.43
C ALA A 111 6.13 11.57 -16.65
N PHE A 112 6.20 11.91 -15.37
CA PHE A 112 5.03 12.01 -14.49
C PHE A 112 4.32 13.35 -14.59
N LEU A 113 5.04 14.43 -14.91
CA LEU A 113 4.43 15.75 -15.10
C LEU A 113 3.56 15.85 -16.35
N LYS A 114 3.96 15.15 -17.41
CA LYS A 114 3.38 15.33 -18.74
C LYS A 114 1.91 14.95 -18.80
N ASP A 115 1.50 13.94 -18.07
CA ASP A 115 0.17 13.35 -18.17
C ASP A 115 -0.70 13.61 -16.91
N GLY A 116 -0.23 14.47 -16.00
CA GLY A 116 -1.01 14.90 -14.83
C GLY A 116 -1.18 13.81 -13.76
N TYR A 117 -0.23 12.89 -13.64
CA TYR A 117 -0.29 11.81 -12.63
C TYR A 117 -0.04 12.29 -11.20
N LEU A 118 0.50 13.50 -11.03
CA LEU A 118 0.81 14.05 -9.71
C LEU A 118 -0.28 15.01 -9.27
N LEU A 119 -0.73 14.86 -8.02
CA LEU A 119 -1.68 15.78 -7.42
C LEU A 119 -0.97 17.09 -7.02
N PRO A 120 -1.56 18.26 -7.27
CA PRO A 120 -1.05 19.52 -6.73
C PRO A 120 -1.28 19.55 -5.21
N ILE A 121 -0.26 19.93 -4.44
CA ILE A 121 -0.32 20.03 -2.98
C ILE A 121 -0.26 21.50 -2.50
N ASN A 122 -0.37 22.46 -3.39
CA ASN A 122 -0.25 23.89 -3.11
C ASN A 122 -1.24 24.38 -2.05
N ASP A 123 -2.42 23.77 -1.99
CA ASP A 123 -3.48 24.14 -1.05
C ASP A 123 -3.39 23.36 0.29
N ALA A 124 -2.45 22.42 0.40
CA ALA A 124 -2.27 21.57 1.56
C ALA A 124 -1.10 22.01 2.47
N VAL A 125 -0.34 23.02 2.06
CA VAL A 125 0.86 23.54 2.76
C VAL A 125 0.74 25.03 3.06
#